data_e203bd1ab8033f756044bba3f2b5ec3a
#
_entry.id   e203bd1ab8033f756044bba3f2b5ec3a
#
_cell.length_a   1.000
_cell.length_b   1.000
_cell.length_c   1.000
_cell.angle_alpha   90.00
_cell.angle_beta   90.00
_cell.angle_gamma   90.00
#
_symmetry.space_group_name_H-M   'P 1'
#
loop_
_entity.id
_entity.type
_entity.pdbx_description
1 polymer ?
#
loop_
_entity_poly.entity_id
_entity_poly.type
_entity_poly.pdbx_seq_one_letter_code
_entity_poly.pdbx_strand_id
1 'polypeptide(L)'
;RITVDQWVEVITTAHALGIRTTSTIMYGHVETPAHQVRHLALLRAIQKDTGGFTEFVPLSLIHSEAPMYAKRLVPGVRPGATGAEVVKMHALARLMLGPTFRNIQCSWVKEGPKVAQILLAAGANDMGGTLINESISTSAGAQYGQLVGPGELCRLIRDAGRVPAQRDTLYNVVRTYRDGEDPESPLDRIEDAEARFGSYRKLIASGEFRFTRG
;
A
#
# COMPACT_ATOMS: atom_id res chain seq x y z
N ARG A 1 3.74 -13.47 -19.70
CA ARG A 1 3.62 -12.06 -19.22
C ARG A 1 2.81 -11.27 -20.24
N ILE A 2 1.93 -10.40 -19.78
CA ILE A 2 1.20 -9.48 -20.66
C ILE A 2 2.09 -8.29 -21.05
N THR A 3 1.83 -7.71 -22.22
CA THR A 3 2.46 -6.46 -22.66
C THR A 3 1.78 -5.25 -22.01
N VAL A 4 2.40 -4.06 -22.16
CA VAL A 4 1.78 -2.79 -21.70
C VAL A 4 0.46 -2.55 -22.43
N ASP A 5 0.41 -2.77 -23.74
CA ASP A 5 -0.81 -2.54 -24.55
C ASP A 5 -1.95 -3.48 -24.11
N GLN A 6 -1.66 -4.76 -23.85
CA GLN A 6 -2.63 -5.71 -23.32
C GLN A 6 -3.14 -5.29 -21.94
N TRP A 7 -2.24 -4.78 -21.08
CA TRP A 7 -2.63 -4.29 -19.77
C TRP A 7 -3.55 -3.05 -19.90
N VAL A 8 -3.21 -2.11 -20.77
CA VAL A 8 -4.04 -0.92 -21.05
C VAL A 8 -5.41 -1.33 -21.56
N GLU A 9 -5.47 -2.26 -22.52
CA GLU A 9 -6.72 -2.78 -23.07
C GLU A 9 -7.62 -3.38 -21.98
N VAL A 10 -7.08 -4.24 -21.11
CA VAL A 10 -7.83 -4.85 -20.01
C VAL A 10 -8.38 -3.78 -19.06
N ILE A 11 -7.56 -2.82 -18.66
CA ILE A 11 -7.96 -1.77 -17.71
C ILE A 11 -9.01 -0.84 -18.33
N THR A 12 -8.80 -0.37 -19.55
CA THR A 12 -9.75 0.52 -20.21
C THR A 12 -11.07 -0.18 -20.53
N THR A 13 -11.04 -1.48 -20.86
CA THR A 13 -12.24 -2.30 -21.02
C THR A 13 -13.00 -2.43 -19.70
N ALA A 14 -12.31 -2.70 -18.59
CA ALA A 14 -12.93 -2.73 -17.27
C ALA A 14 -13.62 -1.40 -16.94
N HIS A 15 -12.94 -0.29 -17.18
CA HIS A 15 -13.50 1.05 -16.99
C HIS A 15 -14.74 1.32 -17.85
N ALA A 16 -14.70 0.91 -19.12
CA ALA A 16 -15.84 1.04 -20.06
C ALA A 16 -17.07 0.23 -19.60
N LEU A 17 -16.84 -0.89 -18.90
CA LEU A 17 -17.89 -1.71 -18.29
C LEU A 17 -18.35 -1.19 -16.91
N GLY A 18 -17.86 -0.03 -16.46
CA GLY A 18 -18.18 0.54 -15.15
C GLY A 18 -17.45 -0.11 -13.97
N ILE A 19 -16.49 -1.00 -14.23
CA ILE A 19 -15.67 -1.65 -13.21
C ILE A 19 -14.52 -0.70 -12.84
N ARG A 20 -14.54 -0.17 -11.64
CA ARG A 20 -13.44 0.67 -11.13
C ARG A 20 -12.26 -0.20 -10.70
N THR A 21 -11.06 0.30 -10.94
CA THR A 21 -9.82 -0.42 -10.61
C THR A 21 -8.87 0.44 -9.78
N THR A 22 -7.91 -0.20 -9.12
CA THR A 22 -6.75 0.46 -8.54
C THR A 22 -5.64 0.58 -9.57
N SER A 23 -4.67 1.45 -9.33
CA SER A 23 -3.43 1.51 -10.09
C SER A 23 -2.23 1.43 -9.18
N THR A 24 -1.18 0.74 -9.61
CA THR A 24 0.01 0.50 -8.81
C THR A 24 1.27 0.73 -9.62
N ILE A 25 2.38 0.95 -8.94
CA ILE A 25 3.72 0.75 -9.48
C ILE A 25 4.53 -0.09 -8.50
N MET A 26 5.24 -1.10 -8.99
CA MET A 26 6.35 -1.70 -8.23
C MET A 26 7.63 -1.04 -8.66
N TYR A 27 8.42 -0.56 -7.71
CA TYR A 27 9.66 0.17 -7.98
C TYR A 27 10.77 -0.21 -7.01
N GLY A 28 12.00 0.24 -7.30
CA GLY A 28 13.20 -0.09 -6.52
C GLY A 28 13.86 -1.40 -6.96
N HIS A 29 13.59 -1.88 -8.20
CA HIS A 29 14.20 -3.11 -8.73
C HIS A 29 15.19 -2.83 -9.87
N VAL A 30 14.73 -2.75 -11.13
CA VAL A 30 15.58 -2.55 -12.32
C VAL A 30 15.17 -1.32 -13.13
N GLU A 31 14.09 -0.69 -12.76
CA GLU A 31 13.56 0.49 -13.44
C GLU A 31 14.47 1.71 -13.23
N THR A 32 14.35 2.65 -14.14
CA THR A 32 14.99 3.97 -14.06
C THR A 32 13.97 5.03 -13.68
N PRO A 33 14.39 6.23 -13.24
CA PRO A 33 13.46 7.35 -13.02
C PRO A 33 12.62 7.68 -14.25
N ALA A 34 13.17 7.52 -15.46
CA ALA A 34 12.41 7.73 -16.70
C ALA A 34 11.28 6.72 -16.87
N HIS A 35 11.46 5.47 -16.45
CA HIS A 35 10.38 4.47 -16.45
C HIS A 35 9.27 4.85 -15.48
N GLN A 36 9.62 5.33 -14.28
CA GLN A 36 8.66 5.78 -13.28
C GLN A 36 7.81 6.95 -13.80
N VAL A 37 8.46 7.97 -14.39
CA VAL A 37 7.77 9.14 -14.96
C VAL A 37 6.84 8.72 -16.12
N ARG A 38 7.29 7.85 -17.02
CA ARG A 38 6.46 7.34 -18.14
C ARG A 38 5.25 6.57 -17.63
N HIS A 39 5.44 5.73 -16.60
CA HIS A 39 4.33 5.00 -15.99
C HIS A 39 3.28 5.96 -15.39
N LEU A 40 3.70 6.96 -14.60
CA LEU A 40 2.80 7.96 -14.05
C LEU A 40 2.09 8.77 -15.15
N ALA A 41 2.80 9.11 -16.23
CA ALA A 41 2.19 9.81 -17.38
C ALA A 41 1.12 8.95 -18.07
N LEU A 42 1.37 7.65 -18.25
CA LEU A 42 0.40 6.69 -18.79
C LEU A 42 -0.84 6.59 -17.91
N LEU A 43 -0.68 6.39 -16.60
CA LEU A 43 -1.79 6.33 -15.65
C LEU A 43 -2.64 7.60 -15.68
N ARG A 44 -1.97 8.77 -15.73
CA ARG A 44 -2.65 10.05 -15.84
C ARG A 44 -3.47 10.18 -17.13
N ALA A 45 -2.93 9.70 -18.26
CA ALA A 45 -3.64 9.71 -19.53
C ALA A 45 -4.89 8.83 -19.49
N ILE A 46 -4.76 7.58 -19.02
CA ILE A 46 -5.90 6.66 -18.85
C ILE A 46 -6.95 7.25 -17.90
N GLN A 47 -6.52 7.81 -16.76
CA GLN A 47 -7.46 8.41 -15.82
C GLN A 47 -8.20 9.62 -16.37
N LYS A 48 -7.55 10.45 -17.19
CA LYS A 48 -8.20 11.58 -17.86
C LYS A 48 -9.26 11.13 -18.86
N ASP A 49 -9.00 10.01 -19.53
CA ASP A 49 -9.88 9.46 -20.55
C ASP A 49 -11.06 8.70 -19.93
N THR A 50 -10.80 7.89 -18.93
CA THR A 50 -11.79 6.93 -18.40
C THR A 50 -12.38 7.29 -17.04
N GLY A 51 -11.62 8.00 -16.19
CA GLY A 51 -12.02 8.28 -14.80
C GLY A 51 -12.14 7.04 -13.90
N GLY A 52 -11.69 5.86 -14.38
CA GLY A 52 -12.00 4.58 -13.76
C GLY A 52 -11.08 4.16 -12.60
N PHE A 53 -9.91 4.77 -12.43
CA PHE A 53 -9.06 4.48 -11.28
C PHE A 53 -9.59 5.09 -9.98
N THR A 54 -9.60 4.32 -8.90
CA THR A 54 -9.98 4.77 -7.56
C THR A 54 -8.80 5.40 -6.83
N GLU A 55 -7.59 4.88 -7.05
CA GLU A 55 -6.39 5.26 -6.34
C GLU A 55 -5.12 4.92 -7.10
N PHE A 56 -4.01 5.49 -6.62
CA PHE A 56 -2.66 5.07 -6.99
C PHE A 56 -1.89 4.58 -5.76
N VAL A 57 -1.27 3.40 -5.84
CA VAL A 57 -0.50 2.79 -4.76
C VAL A 57 0.94 2.52 -5.19
N PRO A 58 1.91 3.30 -4.75
CA PRO A 58 3.33 2.98 -4.92
C PRO A 58 3.73 1.82 -4.00
N LEU A 59 4.35 0.81 -4.57
CA LEU A 59 4.78 -0.41 -3.87
C LEU A 59 6.28 -0.60 -4.06
N SER A 60 7.08 -0.33 -3.04
CA SER A 60 8.51 -0.62 -3.08
C SER A 60 8.77 -2.13 -3.15
N LEU A 61 9.84 -2.54 -3.83
CA LEU A 61 10.26 -3.95 -3.83
C LEU A 61 10.70 -4.36 -2.43
N ILE A 62 10.06 -5.36 -1.86
CA ILE A 62 10.60 -6.11 -0.73
C ILE A 62 11.51 -7.19 -1.30
N HIS A 63 12.79 -7.16 -0.98
CA HIS A 63 13.80 -7.88 -1.73
C HIS A 63 14.37 -9.13 -1.04
N SER A 64 14.41 -9.13 0.31
CA SER A 64 15.21 -10.08 1.07
C SER A 64 14.93 -11.54 0.74
N GLU A 65 13.66 -11.91 0.55
CA GLU A 65 13.24 -13.26 0.20
C GLU A 65 12.66 -13.35 -1.24
N ALA A 66 12.57 -12.21 -1.96
CA ALA A 66 12.06 -12.20 -3.32
C ALA A 66 13.00 -12.96 -4.28
N PRO A 67 12.54 -13.99 -5.00
CA PRO A 67 13.40 -14.80 -5.88
C PRO A 67 14.15 -13.98 -6.92
N MET A 68 13.57 -12.92 -7.41
CA MET A 68 14.19 -12.02 -8.39
C MET A 68 15.52 -11.47 -7.88
N TYR A 69 15.58 -11.04 -6.62
CA TYR A 69 16.77 -10.52 -5.98
C TYR A 69 17.64 -11.63 -5.38
N ALA A 70 17.06 -12.50 -4.58
CA ALA A 70 17.78 -13.54 -3.85
C ALA A 70 18.52 -14.51 -4.76
N LYS A 71 17.95 -14.83 -5.94
CA LYS A 71 18.55 -15.71 -6.96
C LYS A 71 19.21 -14.94 -8.10
N ARG A 72 19.28 -13.62 -8.04
CA ARG A 72 19.83 -12.74 -9.08
C ARG A 72 19.30 -13.07 -10.49
N LEU A 73 17.97 -13.29 -10.60
CA LEU A 73 17.34 -13.70 -11.84
C LEU A 73 17.34 -12.62 -12.92
N VAL A 74 17.56 -11.37 -12.54
CA VAL A 74 17.58 -10.22 -13.45
C VAL A 74 18.87 -9.43 -13.21
N PRO A 75 19.68 -9.16 -14.26
CA PRO A 75 20.88 -8.33 -14.13
C PRO A 75 20.53 -6.92 -13.61
N GLY A 76 21.35 -6.40 -12.70
CA GLY A 76 21.21 -5.05 -12.16
C GLY A 76 20.04 -4.85 -11.18
N VAL A 77 19.41 -5.94 -10.72
CA VAL A 77 18.36 -5.83 -9.71
C VAL A 77 18.89 -5.25 -8.40
N ARG A 78 18.21 -4.21 -7.91
CA ARG A 78 18.55 -3.47 -6.67
C ARG A 78 17.84 -4.08 -5.45
N PRO A 79 18.38 -3.82 -4.24
CA PRO A 79 17.78 -4.30 -2.99
C PRO A 79 16.60 -3.42 -2.50
N GLY A 80 15.68 -3.10 -3.38
CA GLY A 80 14.55 -2.22 -3.08
C GLY A 80 14.85 -0.73 -3.24
N ALA A 81 13.86 0.09 -2.94
CA ALA A 81 14.00 1.54 -2.93
C ALA A 81 14.60 2.03 -1.60
N THR A 82 15.39 3.10 -1.66
CA THR A 82 15.82 3.82 -0.45
C THR A 82 14.67 4.63 0.13
N GLY A 83 14.73 4.98 1.42
CA GLY A 83 13.71 5.85 2.05
C GLY A 83 13.52 7.19 1.32
N ALA A 84 14.61 7.77 0.79
CA ALA A 84 14.54 8.99 -0.01
C ALA A 84 13.79 8.77 -1.34
N GLU A 85 13.97 7.63 -2.00
CA GLU A 85 13.23 7.26 -3.21
C GLU A 85 11.75 7.02 -2.90
N VAL A 86 11.43 6.44 -1.75
CA VAL A 86 10.05 6.25 -1.29
C VAL A 86 9.34 7.59 -1.12
N VAL A 87 9.95 8.55 -0.43
CA VAL A 87 9.41 9.91 -0.28
C VAL A 87 9.26 10.61 -1.64
N LYS A 88 10.29 10.53 -2.50
CA LYS A 88 10.27 11.12 -3.84
C LYS A 88 9.16 10.53 -4.72
N MET A 89 8.93 9.21 -4.66
CA MET A 89 7.87 8.56 -5.44
C MET A 89 6.50 9.09 -5.07
N HIS A 90 6.19 9.23 -3.78
CA HIS A 90 4.89 9.76 -3.33
C HIS A 90 4.72 11.25 -3.69
N ALA A 91 5.77 12.06 -3.52
CA ALA A 91 5.75 13.46 -3.90
C ALA A 91 5.58 13.64 -5.42
N LEU A 92 6.35 12.89 -6.21
CA LEU A 92 6.25 12.91 -7.67
C LEU A 92 4.87 12.45 -8.15
N ALA A 93 4.34 11.37 -7.55
CA ALA A 93 2.99 10.91 -7.84
C ALA A 93 1.95 12.00 -7.57
N ARG A 94 2.02 12.69 -6.43
CA ARG A 94 1.09 13.77 -6.11
C ARG A 94 1.20 14.94 -7.10
N LEU A 95 2.40 15.34 -7.49
CA LEU A 95 2.61 16.41 -8.46
C LEU A 95 2.12 16.04 -9.86
N MET A 96 2.37 14.81 -10.30
CA MET A 96 2.00 14.37 -11.66
C MET A 96 0.54 13.94 -11.78
N LEU A 97 0.00 13.29 -10.76
CA LEU A 97 -1.34 12.69 -10.77
C LEU A 97 -2.39 13.53 -10.05
N GLY A 98 -1.99 14.43 -9.14
CA GLY A 98 -2.87 15.15 -8.23
C GLY A 98 -4.14 15.76 -8.82
N PRO A 99 -4.11 16.36 -10.02
CA PRO A 99 -5.33 16.88 -10.64
C PRO A 99 -6.33 15.80 -11.09
N THR A 100 -5.85 14.57 -11.33
CA THR A 100 -6.66 13.47 -11.89
C THR A 100 -6.90 12.34 -10.90
N PHE A 101 -5.97 12.10 -9.99
CA PHE A 101 -6.08 11.10 -8.92
C PHE A 101 -6.29 11.78 -7.57
N ARG A 102 -7.46 11.58 -7.00
CA ARG A 102 -7.75 12.08 -5.65
C ARG A 102 -6.91 11.36 -4.60
N ASN A 103 -6.77 10.04 -4.75
CA ASN A 103 -6.25 9.16 -3.71
C ASN A 103 -4.87 8.61 -4.08
N ILE A 104 -3.91 8.82 -3.21
CA ILE A 104 -2.58 8.21 -3.25
C ILE A 104 -2.38 7.52 -1.90
N GLN A 105 -2.29 6.19 -1.94
CA GLN A 105 -2.14 5.37 -0.76
C GLN A 105 -0.66 5.16 -0.44
N CYS A 106 -0.30 5.23 0.83
CA CYS A 106 0.98 4.71 1.33
C CYS A 106 0.79 3.32 1.94
N SER A 107 1.65 2.38 1.53
CA SER A 107 1.58 1.01 2.03
C SER A 107 2.40 0.86 3.32
N TRP A 108 1.74 0.93 4.48
CA TRP A 108 2.41 0.69 5.76
C TRP A 108 2.95 -0.76 5.88
N VAL A 109 2.39 -1.69 5.13
CA VAL A 109 2.86 -3.09 5.06
C VAL A 109 4.29 -3.18 4.52
N LYS A 110 4.62 -2.34 3.54
CA LYS A 110 5.94 -2.34 2.90
C LYS A 110 6.91 -1.38 3.59
N GLU A 111 6.44 -0.19 3.89
CA GLU A 111 7.30 0.89 4.39
C GLU A 111 7.35 0.96 5.93
N GLY A 112 6.43 0.29 6.60
CA GLY A 112 6.22 0.39 8.03
C GLY A 112 5.35 1.59 8.44
N PRO A 113 4.70 1.51 9.61
CA PRO A 113 3.76 2.55 10.06
C PRO A 113 4.38 3.94 10.19
N LYS A 114 5.63 4.03 10.68
CA LYS A 114 6.32 5.33 10.88
C LYS A 114 6.67 6.01 9.56
N VAL A 115 7.13 5.25 8.57
CA VAL A 115 7.41 5.81 7.23
C VAL A 115 6.10 6.18 6.54
N ALA A 116 5.06 5.34 6.63
CA ALA A 116 3.74 5.66 6.11
C ALA A 116 3.20 6.99 6.67
N GLN A 117 3.42 7.26 7.96
CA GLN A 117 3.10 8.55 8.58
C GLN A 117 3.83 9.73 7.92
N ILE A 118 5.13 9.59 7.62
CA ILE A 118 5.91 10.63 6.91
C ILE A 118 5.34 10.85 5.50
N LEU A 119 4.90 9.79 4.82
CA LEU A 119 4.36 9.86 3.47
C LEU A 119 3.04 10.66 3.39
N LEU A 120 2.29 10.78 4.48
CA LEU A 120 1.13 11.68 4.55
C LEU A 120 1.53 13.16 4.35
N ALA A 121 2.75 13.54 4.71
CA ALA A 121 3.30 14.87 4.42
C ALA A 121 3.94 14.94 3.01
N ALA A 122 4.26 13.80 2.40
CA ALA A 122 4.91 13.70 1.10
C ALA A 122 3.95 13.44 -0.08
N GLY A 123 2.64 13.60 0.13
CA GLY A 123 1.66 13.50 -0.97
C GLY A 123 0.65 12.38 -0.85
N ALA A 124 0.84 11.40 0.03
CA ALA A 124 -0.19 10.41 0.33
C ALA A 124 -1.35 11.03 1.13
N ASN A 125 -2.53 10.47 0.97
CA ASN A 125 -3.72 10.84 1.75
C ASN A 125 -4.55 9.62 2.16
N ASP A 126 -4.00 8.42 2.02
CA ASP A 126 -4.65 7.17 2.42
C ASP A 126 -3.58 6.22 2.98
N MET A 127 -3.86 5.57 4.09
CA MET A 127 -2.98 4.58 4.72
C MET A 127 -3.40 3.12 4.43
N GLY A 128 -4.32 2.93 3.50
CA GLY A 128 -4.90 1.61 3.23
C GLY A 128 -5.91 1.22 4.30
N GLY A 129 -5.80 0.03 4.82
CA GLY A 129 -6.71 -0.49 5.84
C GLY A 129 -6.00 -1.30 6.90
N THR A 130 -6.79 -1.81 7.82
CA THR A 130 -6.36 -2.77 8.83
C THR A 130 -6.19 -4.13 8.16
N LEU A 131 -4.97 -4.49 7.83
CA LEU A 131 -4.65 -5.82 7.32
C LEU A 131 -4.30 -6.74 8.50
N ILE A 132 -4.70 -8.00 8.37
CA ILE A 132 -4.32 -9.05 9.30
C ILE A 132 -3.50 -10.06 8.50
N ASN A 133 -2.24 -10.22 8.88
CA ASN A 133 -1.31 -11.22 8.34
C ASN A 133 -1.23 -11.19 6.79
N GLU A 134 -0.74 -10.08 6.24
CA GLU A 134 -0.47 -9.98 4.80
C GLU A 134 0.67 -10.92 4.43
N SER A 135 0.34 -12.01 3.72
CA SER A 135 1.25 -13.12 3.48
C SER A 135 2.23 -12.87 2.33
N ILE A 136 1.86 -12.11 1.31
CA ILE A 136 2.69 -11.91 0.11
C ILE A 136 3.94 -11.12 0.42
N SER A 137 3.79 -9.95 1.05
CA SER A 137 4.94 -9.12 1.43
C SER A 137 5.76 -9.77 2.54
N THR A 138 5.10 -10.46 3.50
CA THR A 138 5.78 -11.21 4.55
C THR A 138 6.64 -12.33 3.96
N SER A 139 6.13 -13.08 2.99
CA SER A 139 6.89 -14.13 2.27
C SER A 139 8.05 -13.56 1.44
N ALA A 140 7.97 -12.30 1.03
CA ALA A 140 9.07 -11.60 0.39
C ALA A 140 10.11 -11.03 1.39
N GLY A 141 9.84 -11.18 2.69
CA GLY A 141 10.71 -10.73 3.78
C GLY A 141 10.35 -9.37 4.37
N ALA A 142 9.12 -8.88 4.17
CA ALA A 142 8.66 -7.67 4.85
C ALA A 142 8.62 -7.87 6.37
N GLN A 143 9.05 -6.84 7.10
CA GLN A 143 9.06 -6.85 8.56
C GLN A 143 7.72 -6.39 9.16
N TYR A 144 6.85 -5.83 8.33
CA TYR A 144 5.54 -5.30 8.70
C TYR A 144 4.43 -6.08 7.99
N GLY A 145 3.17 -5.78 8.29
CA GLY A 145 2.04 -6.41 7.60
C GLY A 145 1.29 -7.44 8.43
N GLN A 146 1.64 -7.61 9.71
CA GLN A 146 0.94 -8.53 10.58
C GLN A 146 -0.39 -7.95 11.04
N LEU A 147 -0.36 -6.84 11.73
CA LEU A 147 -1.56 -6.13 12.17
C LEU A 147 -1.25 -4.68 12.54
N VAL A 148 -2.04 -3.74 12.03
CA VAL A 148 -2.19 -2.39 12.59
C VAL A 148 -3.68 -2.16 12.79
N GLY A 149 -4.10 -1.96 14.03
CA GLY A 149 -5.50 -1.74 14.38
C GLY A 149 -6.01 -0.36 13.97
N PRO A 150 -7.34 -0.17 13.91
CA PRO A 150 -7.92 1.09 13.46
C PRO A 150 -7.58 2.27 14.39
N GLY A 151 -7.53 2.07 15.71
CA GLY A 151 -7.10 3.11 16.65
C GLY A 151 -5.66 3.56 16.43
N GLU A 152 -4.75 2.61 16.16
CA GLU A 152 -3.35 2.94 15.86
C GLU A 152 -3.23 3.72 14.54
N LEU A 153 -3.99 3.36 13.50
CA LEU A 153 -4.03 4.13 12.26
C LEU A 153 -4.53 5.56 12.51
N CYS A 154 -5.60 5.72 13.29
CA CYS A 154 -6.12 7.03 13.68
C CYS A 154 -5.07 7.85 14.44
N ARG A 155 -4.38 7.25 15.40
CA ARG A 155 -3.30 7.90 16.13
C ARG A 155 -2.19 8.38 15.20
N LEU A 156 -1.69 7.52 14.31
CA LEU A 156 -0.64 7.86 13.35
C LEU A 156 -1.04 9.01 12.42
N ILE A 157 -2.29 9.05 11.98
CA ILE A 157 -2.83 10.11 11.12
C ILE A 157 -2.91 11.43 11.88
N ARG A 158 -3.40 11.42 13.14
CA ARG A 158 -3.46 12.62 13.98
C ARG A 158 -2.08 13.17 14.30
N ASP A 159 -1.13 12.30 14.67
CA ASP A 159 0.25 12.70 14.95
C ASP A 159 0.92 13.35 13.71
N ALA A 160 0.46 13.03 12.50
CA ALA A 160 0.87 13.70 11.27
C ALA A 160 0.10 15.02 11.00
N GLY A 161 -0.72 15.50 11.94
CA GLY A 161 -1.52 16.72 11.79
C GLY A 161 -2.67 16.57 10.79
N ARG A 162 -3.19 15.36 10.60
CA ARG A 162 -4.29 15.05 9.68
C ARG A 162 -5.52 14.55 10.44
N VAL A 163 -6.69 14.67 9.82
CA VAL A 163 -7.95 14.17 10.38
C VAL A 163 -8.19 12.76 9.85
N PRO A 164 -8.27 11.74 10.72
CA PRO A 164 -8.56 10.38 10.30
C PRO A 164 -10.01 10.24 9.82
N ALA A 165 -10.17 9.51 8.72
CA ALA A 165 -11.48 9.16 8.18
C ALA A 165 -11.50 7.71 7.74
N GLN A 166 -12.59 7.02 8.04
CA GLN A 166 -12.89 5.71 7.49
C GLN A 166 -13.56 5.88 6.14
N ARG A 167 -13.13 5.11 5.17
CA ARG A 167 -13.68 5.06 3.83
C ARG A 167 -14.09 3.64 3.44
N ASP A 168 -14.99 3.53 2.47
CA ASP A 168 -15.27 2.26 1.79
C ASP A 168 -14.25 1.98 0.66
N THR A 169 -14.43 0.89 -0.06
CA THR A 169 -13.58 0.49 -1.20
C THR A 169 -13.71 1.40 -2.41
N LEU A 170 -14.79 2.17 -2.49
CA LEU A 170 -15.02 3.16 -3.55
C LEU A 170 -14.58 4.58 -3.15
N TYR A 171 -13.90 4.70 -2.01
CA TYR A 171 -13.42 5.97 -1.46
C TYR A 171 -14.50 6.95 -0.99
N ASN A 172 -15.72 6.47 -0.71
CA ASN A 172 -16.70 7.27 -0.01
C ASN A 172 -16.32 7.35 1.48
N VAL A 173 -16.33 8.56 2.05
CA VAL A 173 -16.09 8.74 3.48
C VAL A 173 -17.30 8.23 4.26
N VAL A 174 -17.08 7.19 5.06
CA VAL A 174 -18.11 6.58 5.91
C VAL A 174 -18.20 7.31 7.25
N ARG A 175 -17.05 7.64 7.83
CA ARG A 175 -16.96 8.35 9.12
C ARG A 175 -15.66 9.13 9.21
N THR A 176 -15.73 10.30 9.83
CA THR A 176 -14.55 11.10 10.22
C THR A 176 -14.42 11.06 11.74
N TYR A 177 -13.21 10.83 12.23
CA TYR A 177 -12.91 10.74 13.66
C TYR A 177 -12.27 12.05 14.13
N ARG A 178 -12.97 12.77 15.02
CA ARG A 178 -12.46 13.99 15.64
C ARG A 178 -11.48 13.66 16.77
N ASP A 179 -10.87 14.69 17.35
CA ASP A 179 -9.96 14.50 18.48
C ASP A 179 -10.68 13.79 19.64
N GLY A 180 -10.04 12.74 20.15
CA GLY A 180 -10.58 11.89 21.20
C GLY A 180 -11.57 10.79 20.75
N GLU A 181 -11.94 10.78 19.46
CA GLU A 181 -12.77 9.70 18.91
C GLU A 181 -11.89 8.63 18.28
N ASP A 182 -11.92 7.41 18.80
CA ASP A 182 -11.26 6.26 18.20
C ASP A 182 -12.27 5.25 17.66
N PRO A 183 -11.98 4.61 16.52
CA PRO A 183 -12.83 3.54 16.03
C PRO A 183 -12.71 2.34 16.96
N GLU A 184 -13.86 1.78 17.34
CA GLU A 184 -13.89 0.49 18.03
C GLU A 184 -13.45 -0.61 17.08
N SER A 185 -12.56 -1.47 17.52
CA SER A 185 -12.28 -2.73 16.84
C SER A 185 -13.41 -3.72 17.13
N PRO A 186 -13.96 -4.42 16.12
CA PRO A 186 -14.90 -5.52 16.40
C PRO A 186 -14.32 -6.58 17.32
N LEU A 187 -13.00 -6.76 17.35
CA LEU A 187 -12.30 -7.70 18.21
C LEU A 187 -12.32 -7.25 19.70
N ASP A 188 -12.40 -5.95 19.96
CA ASP A 188 -12.44 -5.41 21.32
C ASP A 188 -13.77 -5.73 22.03
N ARG A 189 -14.81 -6.11 21.26
CA ARG A 189 -16.14 -6.49 21.78
C ARG A 189 -16.27 -7.97 22.11
N ILE A 190 -15.25 -8.77 21.77
CA ILE A 190 -15.28 -10.21 21.99
C ILE A 190 -14.61 -10.50 23.32
N GLU A 191 -15.42 -10.89 24.31
CA GLU A 191 -14.91 -11.40 25.56
C GLU A 191 -14.01 -12.61 25.27
N ASP A 192 -12.81 -12.57 25.84
CA ASP A 192 -11.82 -13.65 25.74
C ASP A 192 -11.43 -14.03 24.30
N ALA A 193 -11.23 -13.01 23.45
CA ALA A 193 -10.86 -13.20 22.04
C ALA A 193 -9.59 -14.07 21.87
N GLU A 194 -8.61 -13.94 22.80
CA GLU A 194 -7.40 -14.75 22.78
C GLU A 194 -7.66 -16.24 23.07
N ALA A 195 -8.61 -16.56 23.95
CA ALA A 195 -8.98 -17.95 24.22
C ALA A 195 -9.77 -18.56 23.07
N ARG A 196 -10.62 -17.75 22.39
CA ARG A 196 -11.46 -18.21 21.28
C ARG A 196 -10.71 -18.38 19.96
N PHE A 197 -9.80 -17.47 19.64
CA PHE A 197 -9.14 -17.38 18.33
C PHE A 197 -7.62 -17.56 18.41
N GLY A 198 -7.09 -17.75 19.61
CA GLY A 198 -5.65 -17.71 19.86
C GLY A 198 -5.11 -16.28 19.89
N SER A 199 -3.89 -16.15 20.41
CA SER A 199 -3.20 -14.86 20.41
C SER A 199 -2.45 -14.68 19.11
N TYR A 200 -2.91 -13.75 18.27
CA TYR A 200 -2.19 -13.36 17.06
C TYR A 200 -0.73 -12.95 17.38
N ARG A 201 -0.52 -12.23 18.47
CA ARG A 201 0.81 -11.82 18.92
C ARG A 201 1.70 -13.02 19.27
N LYS A 202 1.15 -14.07 19.88
CA LYS A 202 1.85 -15.33 20.14
C LYS A 202 2.11 -16.08 18.83
N LEU A 203 1.13 -16.11 17.93
CA LEU A 203 1.22 -16.78 16.63
C LEU A 203 2.38 -16.21 15.79
N ILE A 204 2.46 -14.89 15.62
CA ILE A 204 3.52 -14.25 14.85
C ILE A 204 4.90 -14.31 15.53
N ALA A 205 4.94 -14.50 16.85
CA ALA A 205 6.19 -14.70 17.59
C ALA A 205 6.67 -16.16 17.56
N SER A 206 5.78 -17.10 17.20
CA SER A 206 6.12 -18.52 17.11
C SER A 206 7.02 -18.81 15.93
N GLY A 207 8.12 -19.53 16.15
CA GLY A 207 9.00 -19.99 15.08
C GLY A 207 8.33 -21.01 14.13
N GLU A 208 7.29 -21.69 14.59
CA GLU A 208 6.56 -22.73 13.85
C GLU A 208 5.84 -22.18 12.60
N PHE A 209 5.38 -20.93 12.66
CA PHE A 209 4.63 -20.26 11.59
C PHE A 209 5.47 -19.23 10.83
N ARG A 210 6.75 -19.14 11.09
CA ARG A 210 7.67 -18.34 10.30
C ARG A 210 8.09 -19.12 9.06
N PHE A 211 8.04 -18.44 7.91
CA PHE A 211 8.66 -18.97 6.71
C PHE A 211 10.17 -19.10 6.97
N THR A 212 10.62 -20.32 7.21
CA THR A 212 12.05 -20.68 7.26
C THR A 212 12.43 -21.31 5.95
N ARG A 213 13.50 -20.84 5.33
CA ARG A 213 14.09 -21.55 4.21
C ARG A 213 14.61 -22.90 4.72
N GLY A 214 14.10 -23.98 4.16
CA GLY A 214 14.77 -25.27 4.18
C GLY A 214 15.96 -25.23 3.23
#